data_bbe5ffea1428272f5e24ad077c5e6e7b
#
_entry.id   bbe5ffea1428272f5e24ad077c5e6e7b
#
_cell.length_a   1.000
_cell.length_b   1.000
_cell.length_c   1.000
_cell.angle_alpha   90.00
_cell.angle_beta   90.00
_cell.angle_gamma   90.00
#
_symmetry.space_group_name_H-M   'P 1'
#
loop_
_entity.id
_entity.type
_entity.pdbx_description
1 polymer ?
#
loop_
_entity_poly.entity_id
_entity_poly.type
_entity_poly.pdbx_seq_one_letter_code
_entity_poly.pdbx_strand_id
1 'polypeptide(L)'
;MNKQEAVSQIMEIKAVLPEHLQIKLIEAVKVLANFKMISVDDSMPYDHPILCEIIGNIWFFPICIVRYEDGTRNLDYMYKDINGCWTWHKVYEKQHGRVTHWLPTRILTGLQITDEYGNELKFE
;
A
#
# COMPACT_ATOMS: atom_id res chain seq x y z
N MET A 1 21.28 16.18 1.58
CA MET A 1 20.38 15.02 1.35
C MET A 1 19.22 15.49 0.46
N ASN A 2 18.99 14.80 -0.64
CA ASN A 2 17.81 15.07 -1.48
C ASN A 2 16.61 14.24 -1.00
N LYS A 3 15.43 14.45 -1.62
CA LYS A 3 14.21 13.74 -1.24
C LYS A 3 14.31 12.23 -1.44
N GLN A 4 14.97 11.79 -2.51
CA GLN A 4 15.15 10.36 -2.79
C GLN A 4 16.05 9.70 -1.75
N GLU A 5 17.15 10.36 -1.37
CA GLU A 5 18.03 9.86 -0.31
C GLU A 5 17.32 9.78 1.03
N ALA A 6 16.50 10.79 1.35
CA ALA A 6 15.71 10.79 2.58
C ALA A 6 14.72 9.62 2.61
N VAL A 7 14.01 9.38 1.51
CA VAL A 7 13.08 8.25 1.38
C VAL A 7 13.83 6.92 1.52
N SER A 8 15.01 6.80 0.88
CA SER A 8 15.83 5.59 0.96
C SER A 8 16.21 5.27 2.40
N GLN A 9 16.66 6.27 3.16
CA GLN A 9 17.02 6.10 4.57
C GLN A 9 15.81 5.72 5.42
N ILE A 10 14.65 6.34 5.18
CA ILE A 10 13.41 5.99 5.86
C ILE A 10 13.05 4.53 5.61
N MET A 11 13.18 4.04 4.37
CA MET A 11 12.87 2.66 4.04
C MET A 11 13.83 1.66 4.70
N GLU A 12 15.11 2.02 4.86
CA GLU A 12 16.07 1.21 5.61
C GLU A 12 15.68 1.10 7.10
N ILE A 13 15.29 2.21 7.70
CA ILE A 13 14.79 2.24 9.08
C ILE A 13 13.51 1.41 9.19
N LYS A 14 12.59 1.57 8.25
CA LYS A 14 11.33 0.83 8.23
C LYS A 14 11.54 -0.68 8.30
N ALA A 15 12.54 -1.20 7.59
CA ALA A 15 12.80 -2.64 7.49
C ALA A 15 13.10 -3.31 8.84
N VAL A 16 13.55 -2.56 9.84
CA VAL A 16 13.91 -3.09 11.18
C VAL A 16 12.87 -2.75 12.26
N LEU A 17 11.80 -2.06 11.91
CA LEU A 17 10.78 -1.65 12.87
C LEU A 17 9.69 -2.72 13.05
N PRO A 18 9.08 -2.82 14.25
CA PRO A 18 7.84 -3.57 14.42
C PRO A 18 6.74 -3.09 13.48
N GLU A 19 5.81 -3.97 13.11
CA GLU A 19 4.76 -3.68 12.13
C GLU A 19 3.98 -2.40 12.44
N HIS A 20 3.55 -2.20 13.70
CA HIS A 20 2.77 -1.02 14.06
C HIS A 20 3.55 0.29 13.88
N LEU A 21 4.87 0.26 14.06
CA LEU A 21 5.73 1.42 13.80
C LEU A 21 6.01 1.60 12.31
N GLN A 22 6.11 0.51 11.55
CA GLN A 22 6.21 0.59 10.08
C GLN A 22 4.99 1.30 9.50
N ILE A 23 3.80 0.95 9.94
CA ILE A 23 2.55 1.58 9.48
C ILE A 23 2.58 3.07 9.77
N LYS A 24 2.92 3.47 10.99
CA LYS A 24 3.00 4.89 11.38
C LYS A 24 4.00 5.66 10.55
N LEU A 25 5.17 5.07 10.30
CA LEU A 25 6.21 5.71 9.51
C LEU A 25 5.78 5.91 8.06
N ILE A 26 5.20 4.88 7.44
CA ILE A 26 4.71 4.94 6.07
C ILE A 26 3.61 6.00 5.94
N GLU A 27 2.66 6.02 6.87
CA GLU A 27 1.60 7.02 6.85
C GLU A 27 2.15 8.44 6.98
N ALA A 28 3.12 8.66 7.86
CA ALA A 28 3.75 9.96 7.99
C ALA A 28 4.44 10.41 6.69
N VAL A 29 5.19 9.50 6.06
CA VAL A 29 5.85 9.79 4.78
C VAL A 29 4.82 10.09 3.70
N LYS A 30 3.74 9.32 3.63
CA LYS A 30 2.68 9.53 2.63
C LYS A 30 1.96 10.85 2.82
N VAL A 31 1.74 11.27 4.06
CA VAL A 31 1.16 12.59 4.35
C VAL A 31 2.08 13.71 3.86
N LEU A 32 3.39 13.61 4.14
CA LEU A 32 4.38 14.58 3.68
C LEU A 32 4.47 14.63 2.14
N ALA A 33 4.18 13.53 1.48
CA ALA A 33 4.15 13.43 0.02
C ALA A 33 2.77 13.68 -0.60
N ASN A 34 1.81 14.17 0.18
CA ASN A 34 0.41 14.40 -0.22
C ASN A 34 -0.37 13.14 -0.63
N PHE A 35 0.07 11.96 -0.21
CA PHE A 35 -0.73 10.75 -0.39
C PHE A 35 -1.78 10.63 0.70
N LYS A 36 -2.99 10.25 0.30
CA LYS A 36 -4.09 9.97 1.24
C LYS A 36 -4.52 8.52 1.09
N MET A 37 -5.10 7.97 2.15
CA MET A 37 -5.72 6.65 2.04
C MET A 37 -6.88 6.70 1.04
N ILE A 38 -6.97 5.65 0.24
CA ILE A 38 -7.93 5.53 -0.84
C ILE A 38 -9.13 4.73 -0.34
N SER A 39 -10.33 5.28 -0.49
CA SER A 39 -11.56 4.53 -0.19
C SER A 39 -11.75 3.38 -1.17
N VAL A 40 -12.15 2.21 -0.67
CA VAL A 40 -12.49 1.07 -1.52
C VAL A 40 -13.69 1.35 -2.42
N ASP A 41 -14.52 2.33 -2.05
CA ASP A 41 -15.65 2.77 -2.90
C ASP A 41 -15.17 3.60 -4.10
N ASP A 42 -14.00 4.25 -4.00
CA ASP A 42 -13.42 5.01 -5.09
C ASP A 42 -12.61 4.13 -6.04
N SER A 43 -11.76 3.29 -5.49
CA SER A 43 -10.99 2.31 -6.27
C SER A 43 -10.44 1.21 -5.38
N MET A 44 -10.11 0.08 -6.01
CA MET A 44 -9.49 -1.06 -5.35
C MET A 44 -8.05 -1.22 -5.85
N PRO A 45 -7.17 -1.88 -5.08
CA PRO A 45 -5.79 -2.11 -5.52
C PRO A 45 -5.69 -2.75 -6.91
N TYR A 46 -6.59 -3.67 -7.25
CA TYR A 46 -6.56 -4.34 -8.55
C TYR A 46 -6.99 -3.44 -9.72
N ASP A 47 -7.55 -2.26 -9.45
CA ASP A 47 -7.86 -1.26 -10.48
C ASP A 47 -6.60 -0.54 -10.97
N HIS A 48 -5.47 -0.78 -10.33
CA HIS A 48 -4.18 -0.16 -10.64
C HIS A 48 -3.15 -1.24 -11.07
N PRO A 49 -3.22 -1.73 -12.30
CA PRO A 49 -2.37 -2.85 -12.75
C PRO A 49 -0.87 -2.61 -12.60
N ILE A 50 -0.43 -1.35 -12.65
CA ILE A 50 0.97 -0.99 -12.48
C ILE A 50 1.52 -1.38 -11.10
N LEU A 51 0.64 -1.50 -10.10
CA LEU A 51 1.01 -1.90 -8.75
C LEU A 51 0.92 -3.41 -8.55
N CYS A 52 0.40 -4.15 -9.53
CA CYS A 52 0.24 -5.60 -9.45
C CYS A 52 1.51 -6.31 -9.92
N GLU A 53 1.88 -7.36 -9.21
CA GLU A 53 2.97 -8.23 -9.60
C GLU A 53 2.42 -9.61 -9.96
N ILE A 54 3.02 -10.24 -10.98
CA ILE A 54 2.68 -11.61 -11.36
C ILE A 54 3.78 -12.52 -10.84
N ILE A 55 3.38 -13.48 -10.01
CA ILE A 55 4.29 -14.54 -9.55
C ILE A 55 3.67 -15.87 -9.96
N GLY A 56 4.27 -16.53 -10.97
CA GLY A 56 3.69 -17.72 -11.57
C GLY A 56 2.34 -17.39 -12.22
N ASN A 57 1.26 -18.08 -11.81
CA ASN A 57 -0.09 -17.85 -12.30
C ASN A 57 -0.94 -17.02 -11.35
N ILE A 58 -0.33 -16.44 -10.31
CA ILE A 58 -1.01 -15.68 -9.27
C ILE A 58 -0.64 -14.21 -9.38
N TRP A 59 -1.66 -13.36 -9.38
CA TRP A 59 -1.49 -11.91 -9.35
C TRP A 59 -1.45 -11.45 -7.90
N PHE A 60 -0.37 -10.76 -7.52
CA PHE A 60 -0.28 -10.10 -6.22
C PHE A 60 -0.33 -8.60 -6.40
N PHE A 61 -1.10 -7.95 -5.56
CA PHE A 61 -0.94 -6.52 -5.36
C PHE A 61 0.13 -6.32 -4.29
N PRO A 62 1.04 -5.33 -4.45
CA PRO A 62 2.04 -5.03 -3.42
C PRO A 62 1.40 -4.76 -2.06
N ILE A 63 2.15 -5.02 -1.00
CA ILE A 63 1.67 -4.81 0.37
C ILE A 63 1.19 -3.37 0.54
N CYS A 64 0.02 -3.22 1.14
CA CYS A 64 -0.56 -1.93 1.47
C CYS A 64 -1.00 -1.88 2.93
N ILE A 65 -1.16 -0.66 3.43
CA ILE A 65 -1.84 -0.44 4.71
C ILE A 65 -3.33 -0.47 4.43
N VAL A 66 -4.07 -1.26 5.20
CA VAL A 66 -5.53 -1.32 5.13
C VAL A 66 -6.13 -0.79 6.42
N ARG A 67 -7.28 -0.14 6.32
CA ARG A 67 -8.08 0.28 7.46
C ARG A 67 -9.43 -0.41 7.42
N TYR A 68 -9.83 -0.96 8.55
CA TYR A 68 -11.09 -1.66 8.72
C TYR A 68 -12.19 -0.72 9.21
N GLU A 69 -13.45 -1.18 9.22
CA GLU A 69 -14.60 -0.40 9.68
C GLU A 69 -14.45 0.12 11.11
N ASP A 70 -13.77 -0.64 11.98
CA ASP A 70 -13.51 -0.25 13.37
C ASP A 70 -12.35 0.75 13.53
N GLY A 71 -11.73 1.16 12.42
CA GLY A 71 -10.58 2.07 12.42
C GLY A 71 -9.23 1.40 12.61
N THR A 72 -9.19 0.10 12.88
CA THR A 72 -7.95 -0.66 13.01
C THR A 72 -7.21 -0.71 11.67
N ARG A 73 -5.88 -0.65 11.71
CA ARG A 73 -5.02 -0.71 10.53
C ARG A 73 -4.10 -1.91 10.57
N ASN A 74 -3.78 -2.45 9.42
CA ASN A 74 -2.87 -3.57 9.27
C ASN A 74 -2.17 -3.52 7.92
N LEU A 75 -1.11 -4.28 7.77
CA LEU A 75 -0.49 -4.51 6.47
C LEU A 75 -1.16 -5.71 5.83
N ASP A 76 -1.52 -5.58 4.56
CA ASP A 76 -2.13 -6.66 3.80
C ASP A 76 -1.88 -6.49 2.30
N TYR A 77 -2.22 -7.49 1.53
CA TYR A 77 -2.18 -7.44 0.06
C TYR A 77 -3.37 -8.21 -0.51
N MET A 78 -3.71 -7.91 -1.75
CA MET A 78 -4.73 -8.67 -2.48
C MET A 78 -4.09 -9.69 -3.40
N TYR A 79 -4.79 -10.78 -3.60
CA TYR A 79 -4.43 -11.79 -4.59
C TYR A 79 -5.69 -12.28 -5.32
N LYS A 80 -5.48 -12.81 -6.49
CA LYS A 80 -6.55 -13.42 -7.28
C LYS A 80 -6.63 -14.90 -6.95
N ASP A 81 -7.76 -15.34 -6.43
CA ASP A 81 -7.94 -16.73 -6.04
C ASP A 81 -8.13 -17.65 -7.27
N ILE A 82 -8.27 -18.95 -7.03
CA ILE A 82 -8.44 -19.94 -8.09
C ILE A 82 -9.71 -19.72 -8.92
N ASN A 83 -10.72 -19.05 -8.36
CA ASN A 83 -11.97 -18.71 -9.04
C ASN A 83 -11.88 -17.37 -9.80
N GLY A 84 -10.73 -16.71 -9.77
CA GLY A 84 -10.52 -15.44 -10.41
C GLY A 84 -11.03 -14.24 -9.62
N CYS A 85 -11.36 -14.42 -8.34
CA CYS A 85 -11.83 -13.35 -7.46
C CYS A 85 -10.66 -12.71 -6.70
N TRP A 86 -10.65 -11.39 -6.64
CA TRP A 86 -9.68 -10.67 -5.82
C TRP A 86 -10.10 -10.71 -4.35
N THR A 87 -9.16 -11.04 -3.48
CA THR A 87 -9.41 -11.12 -2.04
C THR A 87 -8.19 -10.62 -1.25
N TRP A 88 -8.44 -10.12 -0.05
CA TRP A 88 -7.39 -9.76 0.88
C TRP A 88 -6.78 -11.02 1.49
N HIS A 89 -5.46 -11.05 1.66
CA HIS A 89 -4.74 -12.20 2.20
C HIS A 89 -5.11 -12.47 3.66
N LYS A 90 -5.12 -11.41 4.47
CA LYS A 90 -5.52 -11.50 5.88
C LYS A 90 -7.01 -11.18 6.00
N VAL A 91 -7.82 -12.17 6.30
CA VAL A 91 -9.28 -11.99 6.38
C VAL A 91 -9.66 -11.74 7.84
N TYR A 92 -9.62 -10.49 8.27
CA TYR A 92 -9.99 -10.09 9.63
C TYR A 92 -11.38 -9.45 9.72
N GLU A 93 -12.24 -9.71 8.76
CA GLU A 93 -13.58 -9.13 8.69
C GLU A 93 -14.45 -9.44 9.92
N LYS A 94 -14.31 -10.65 10.48
CA LYS A 94 -15.05 -11.04 11.68
C LYS A 94 -14.64 -10.25 12.91
N GLN A 95 -13.39 -9.78 12.96
CA GLN A 95 -12.84 -9.09 14.13
C GLN A 95 -12.98 -7.57 14.01
N HIS A 96 -12.81 -7.03 12.81
CA HIS A 96 -12.64 -5.59 12.59
C HIS A 96 -13.61 -5.01 11.57
N GLY A 97 -14.44 -5.83 10.93
CA GLY A 97 -15.28 -5.40 9.84
C GLY A 97 -14.52 -5.40 8.50
N ARG A 98 -15.15 -4.85 7.47
CA ARG A 98 -14.56 -4.83 6.13
C ARG A 98 -13.42 -3.83 6.04
N VAL A 99 -12.53 -4.04 5.08
CA VAL A 99 -11.56 -3.03 4.68
C VAL A 99 -12.30 -1.86 4.02
N THR A 100 -12.09 -0.66 4.52
CA THR A 100 -12.73 0.56 4.02
C THR A 100 -11.79 1.43 3.21
N HIS A 101 -10.50 1.40 3.54
CA HIS A 101 -9.46 2.22 2.91
C HIS A 101 -8.17 1.43 2.77
N TRP A 102 -7.36 1.84 1.81
CA TRP A 102 -6.04 1.26 1.59
C TRP A 102 -5.04 2.32 1.15
N LEU A 103 -3.76 2.04 1.33
CA LEU A 103 -2.66 2.92 0.94
C LEU A 103 -1.48 2.06 0.51
N PRO A 104 -0.96 2.20 -0.72
CA PRO A 104 0.22 1.45 -1.14
C PRO A 104 1.42 1.81 -0.26
N THR A 105 2.20 0.81 0.11
CA THR A 105 3.42 1.03 0.92
C THR A 105 4.66 1.22 0.07
N ARG A 106 4.56 0.89 -1.22
CA ARG A 106 5.70 0.93 -2.14
C ARG A 106 6.13 2.36 -2.39
N ILE A 107 7.34 2.68 -1.98
CA ILE A 107 8.04 3.90 -2.32
C ILE A 107 9.27 3.48 -3.11
N LEU A 108 9.32 3.83 -4.38
CA LEU A 108 10.41 3.45 -5.26
C LEU A 108 11.52 4.49 -5.14
N THR A 109 12.62 4.12 -4.47
CA THR A 109 13.81 4.98 -4.36
C THR A 109 14.60 4.93 -5.66
N GLY A 110 15.06 6.09 -6.12
CA GLY A 110 15.80 6.20 -7.37
C GLY A 110 14.96 6.01 -8.63
N LEU A 111 13.67 5.74 -8.48
CA LEU A 111 12.73 5.60 -9.58
C LEU A 111 11.60 6.62 -9.43
N GLN A 112 10.96 6.95 -10.53
CA GLN A 112 9.76 7.76 -10.50
C GLN A 112 8.61 6.93 -9.94
N ILE A 113 7.87 7.54 -9.01
CA ILE A 113 6.61 6.98 -8.55
C ILE A 113 5.53 7.58 -9.44
N THR A 114 4.77 6.74 -10.10
CA THR A 114 3.67 7.19 -10.95
C THR A 114 2.34 6.83 -10.33
N ASP A 115 1.31 7.63 -10.65
CA ASP A 115 -0.07 7.28 -10.36
C ASP A 115 -0.57 6.23 -11.37
N GLU A 116 -1.83 5.85 -11.27
CA GLU A 116 -2.47 4.88 -12.16
C GLU A 116 -2.55 5.34 -13.63
N TYR A 117 -2.35 6.63 -13.89
CA TYR A 117 -2.36 7.22 -15.23
C TYR A 117 -0.97 7.42 -15.82
N GLY A 118 0.07 7.01 -15.08
CA GLY A 118 1.45 7.18 -15.51
C GLY A 118 2.05 8.56 -15.23
N ASN A 119 1.34 9.42 -14.50
CA ASN A 119 1.85 10.74 -14.10
C ASN A 119 2.82 10.59 -12.92
N GLU A 120 3.95 11.29 -12.99
CA GLU A 120 4.91 11.29 -11.91
C GLU A 120 4.31 11.91 -10.65
N LEU A 121 4.42 11.18 -9.54
CA LEU A 121 4.07 11.69 -8.23
C LEU A 121 5.30 12.37 -7.62
N LYS A 122 5.13 13.60 -7.17
CA LYS A 122 6.21 14.39 -6.59
C LYS A 122 6.00 14.51 -5.09
N PHE A 123 7.08 14.31 -4.33
CA PHE A 123 7.11 14.64 -2.92
C PHE A 123 7.25 16.15 -2.77
N GLU A 124 6.43 16.73 -1.95
CA GLU A 124 6.51 18.16 -1.62
C GLU A 124 7.40 18.43 -0.41
#